data_026d74b96038c9acc510021425b7fe5e
#
_entry.id   026d74b96038c9acc510021425b7fe5e
#
_cell.length_a   1.000
_cell.length_b   1.000
_cell.length_c   1.000
_cell.angle_alpha   90.00
_cell.angle_beta   90.00
_cell.angle_gamma   90.00
#
_symmetry.space_group_name_H-M   'P 1'
#
loop_
_entity.id
_entity.type
_entity.pdbx_description
1 polymer ?
#
loop_
_entity_poly.entity_id
_entity_poly.type
_entity_poly.pdbx_seq_one_letter_code
_entity_poly.pdbx_strand_id
1 'polypeptide(L)'
;FLCYLINNSIIPNRDKIFRNYILKNTQKWKNNSNSKNSNNKNILITNIVYNHVGFISSEIIIGKNLMEIFNATGIALLLFYDFKKILLYKSFGIKKIIILSNLNIFVRFKYFIKAYLIIKSCKNMEEFLKFNINNVEIGKSVYDHYLRFSGIGTTNEFKSEFYANLAKSMLIYYQIEKYFKKYKFVASVQSEK
;
A
#
# COMPACT_ATOMS: atom_id res chain seq x y z
N PHE A 1 20.20 0.32 -14.53
CA PHE A 1 19.95 1.15 -13.35
C PHE A 1 19.88 0.32 -12.06
N LEU A 2 19.09 -0.75 -12.01
CA LEU A 2 18.94 -1.60 -10.80
C LEU A 2 20.27 -2.29 -10.43
N CYS A 3 20.98 -2.83 -11.42
CA CYS A 3 22.31 -3.42 -11.21
C CYS A 3 23.34 -2.38 -10.73
N TYR A 4 23.26 -1.15 -11.23
CA TYR A 4 24.10 -0.05 -10.79
C TYR A 4 23.85 0.31 -9.31
N LEU A 5 22.59 0.42 -8.90
CA LEU A 5 22.21 0.69 -7.50
C LEU A 5 22.67 -0.42 -6.56
N ILE A 6 22.60 -1.68 -7.00
CA ILE A 6 23.01 -2.84 -6.19
C ILE A 6 24.55 -2.89 -6.08
N ASN A 7 25.26 -2.60 -7.17
CA ASN A 7 26.73 -2.63 -7.19
C ASN A 7 27.37 -1.47 -6.43
N ASN A 8 26.71 -0.30 -6.37
CA ASN A 8 27.25 0.91 -5.73
C ASN A 8 26.85 1.06 -4.24
N SER A 9 26.74 -0.05 -3.51
CA SER A 9 26.66 -0.07 -2.02
C SER A 9 25.48 0.68 -1.38
N ILE A 10 24.39 0.96 -2.12
CA ILE A 10 23.19 1.55 -1.53
C ILE A 10 22.51 0.55 -0.57
N ILE A 11 22.74 -0.75 -0.76
CA ILE A 11 22.34 -1.80 0.18
C ILE A 11 23.52 -2.08 1.10
N PRO A 12 23.39 -1.87 2.41
CA PRO A 12 24.48 -2.16 3.35
C PRO A 12 25.00 -3.58 3.22
N ASN A 13 26.32 -3.79 3.44
CA ASN A 13 26.96 -5.11 3.39
C ASN A 13 26.33 -6.16 4.33
N ARG A 14 25.60 -5.72 5.36
CA ARG A 14 24.85 -6.59 6.29
C ARG A 14 23.74 -7.40 5.61
N ASP A 15 23.30 -7.01 4.40
CA ASP A 15 22.20 -7.65 3.67
C ASP A 15 22.70 -8.44 2.43
N LYS A 16 23.85 -9.13 2.51
CA LYS A 16 24.36 -9.95 1.40
C LYS A 16 23.34 -10.96 0.84
N ILE A 17 22.57 -11.59 1.73
CA ILE A 17 21.52 -12.57 1.35
C ILE A 17 20.44 -11.87 0.51
N PHE A 18 19.93 -10.75 0.98
CA PHE A 18 18.93 -9.97 0.26
C PHE A 18 19.46 -9.47 -1.09
N ARG A 19 20.71 -8.96 -1.13
CA ARG A 19 21.37 -8.53 -2.37
C ARG A 19 21.45 -9.66 -3.40
N ASN A 20 21.93 -10.84 -2.99
CA ASN A 20 22.03 -12.00 -3.86
C ASN A 20 20.66 -12.45 -4.37
N TYR A 21 19.63 -12.40 -3.50
CA TYR A 21 18.27 -12.70 -3.87
C TYR A 21 17.73 -11.75 -4.95
N ILE A 22 17.92 -10.45 -4.79
CA ILE A 22 17.53 -9.42 -5.77
C ILE A 22 18.24 -9.64 -7.11
N LEU A 23 19.55 -9.94 -7.10
CA LEU A 23 20.33 -10.19 -8.32
C LEU A 23 19.81 -11.41 -9.07
N LYS A 24 19.61 -12.55 -8.38
CA LYS A 24 19.07 -13.78 -8.98
C LYS A 24 17.69 -13.56 -9.57
N ASN A 25 16.79 -12.88 -8.85
CA ASN A 25 15.47 -12.55 -9.36
C ASN A 25 15.53 -11.65 -10.59
N THR A 26 16.36 -10.62 -10.56
CA THR A 26 16.52 -9.71 -11.71
C THR A 26 16.98 -10.45 -12.95
N GLN A 27 17.92 -11.38 -12.82
CA GLN A 27 18.38 -12.23 -13.94
C GLN A 27 17.26 -13.13 -14.46
N LYS A 28 16.55 -13.83 -13.54
CA LYS A 28 15.48 -14.77 -13.88
C LYS A 28 14.31 -14.09 -14.60
N TRP A 29 13.90 -12.91 -14.11
CA TRP A 29 12.70 -12.22 -14.59
C TRP A 29 12.95 -11.15 -15.66
N LYS A 30 14.22 -10.91 -16.05
CA LYS A 30 14.60 -9.93 -17.07
C LYS A 30 13.97 -10.23 -18.43
N ASN A 31 13.90 -11.49 -18.81
CA ASN A 31 13.41 -11.92 -20.12
C ASN A 31 11.89 -12.01 -20.19
N ASN A 32 11.20 -12.10 -19.06
CA ASN A 32 9.73 -12.20 -19.00
C ASN A 32 9.04 -10.82 -18.97
N SER A 33 9.80 -9.73 -19.12
CA SER A 33 9.25 -8.36 -19.12
C SER A 33 8.65 -7.93 -20.46
N ASN A 34 8.69 -8.79 -21.50
CA ASN A 34 8.05 -8.52 -22.77
C ASN A 34 6.53 -8.79 -22.71
N SER A 35 5.82 -8.06 -21.84
CA SER A 35 4.36 -7.98 -21.94
C SER A 35 4.02 -7.23 -23.22
N LYS A 36 3.78 -8.00 -24.29
CA LYS A 36 3.11 -7.50 -25.49
C LYS A 36 1.87 -6.76 -25.05
N ASN A 37 1.72 -5.52 -25.52
CA ASN A 37 0.52 -4.69 -25.47
C ASN A 37 -0.58 -5.16 -24.49
N SER A 38 -0.43 -4.80 -23.22
CA SER A 38 -1.49 -5.04 -22.24
C SER A 38 -2.69 -4.15 -22.59
N ASN A 39 -3.84 -4.76 -22.79
CA ASN A 39 -5.13 -4.11 -23.08
C ASN A 39 -5.60 -3.25 -21.88
N ASN A 40 -4.82 -2.29 -21.40
CA ASN A 40 -5.11 -1.42 -20.24
C ASN A 40 -5.57 -2.16 -18.96
N LYS A 41 -5.41 -3.49 -18.89
CA LYS A 41 -5.73 -4.29 -17.71
C LYS A 41 -4.57 -4.26 -16.72
N ASN A 42 -4.87 -4.15 -15.44
CA ASN A 42 -3.85 -4.12 -14.40
C ASN A 42 -4.17 -5.12 -13.29
N ILE A 43 -3.12 -5.71 -12.72
CA ILE A 43 -3.18 -6.51 -11.49
C ILE A 43 -2.61 -5.65 -10.38
N LEU A 44 -3.38 -5.47 -9.32
CA LEU A 44 -2.92 -4.79 -8.11
C LEU A 44 -2.20 -5.79 -7.21
N ILE A 45 -0.97 -5.49 -6.82
CA ILE A 45 -0.19 -6.29 -5.87
C ILE A 45 0.10 -5.41 -4.67
N THR A 46 -0.42 -5.77 -3.51
CA THR A 46 -0.27 -4.97 -2.31
C THR A 46 0.14 -5.83 -1.12
N ASN A 47 1.21 -5.42 -0.45
CA ASN A 47 1.63 -5.98 0.82
C ASN A 47 1.65 -4.88 1.88
N ILE A 48 0.60 -4.82 2.67
CA ILE A 48 0.44 -3.80 3.73
C ILE A 48 0.91 -4.36 5.07
N VAL A 49 0.80 -5.67 5.28
CA VAL A 49 0.90 -6.29 6.61
C VAL A 49 2.29 -6.80 6.93
N TYR A 50 2.95 -7.44 5.99
CA TYR A 50 4.22 -8.13 6.26
C TYR A 50 5.42 -7.42 5.68
N ASN A 51 6.52 -7.38 6.47
CA ASN A 51 7.82 -6.90 5.99
C ASN A 51 8.78 -8.06 5.63
N HIS A 52 8.27 -9.31 5.66
CA HIS A 52 9.09 -10.47 5.37
C HIS A 52 9.21 -10.71 3.87
N VAL A 53 10.45 -10.82 3.37
CA VAL A 53 10.78 -10.96 1.94
C VAL A 53 10.07 -12.16 1.30
N GLY A 54 9.94 -13.28 2.02
CA GLY A 54 9.28 -14.49 1.52
C GLY A 54 7.81 -14.26 1.19
N PHE A 55 7.04 -13.63 2.11
CA PHE A 55 5.62 -13.34 1.88
C PHE A 55 5.43 -12.38 0.71
N ILE A 56 6.21 -11.29 0.66
CA ILE A 56 6.13 -10.33 -0.45
C ILE A 56 6.45 -11.02 -1.78
N SER A 57 7.46 -11.88 -1.80
CA SER A 57 7.85 -12.62 -3.01
C SER A 57 6.75 -13.57 -3.48
N SER A 58 6.09 -14.28 -2.56
CA SER A 58 4.96 -15.16 -2.89
C SER A 58 3.81 -14.38 -3.54
N GLU A 59 3.44 -13.23 -2.96
CA GLU A 59 2.41 -12.36 -3.53
C GLU A 59 2.79 -11.84 -4.93
N ILE A 60 4.06 -11.48 -5.14
CA ILE A 60 4.53 -11.04 -6.44
C ILE A 60 4.45 -12.18 -7.45
N ILE A 61 4.82 -13.41 -7.08
CA ILE A 61 4.77 -14.58 -7.95
C ILE A 61 3.32 -14.88 -8.33
N ILE A 62 2.39 -14.88 -7.36
CA ILE A 62 0.95 -15.04 -7.64
C ILE A 62 0.48 -13.92 -8.57
N GLY A 63 0.85 -12.67 -8.29
CA GLY A 63 0.52 -11.53 -9.14
C GLY A 63 1.04 -11.68 -10.57
N LYS A 64 2.24 -12.22 -10.76
CA LYS A 64 2.80 -12.49 -12.09
C LYS A 64 2.02 -13.56 -12.85
N ASN A 65 1.63 -14.64 -12.20
CA ASN A 65 0.78 -15.65 -12.82
C ASN A 65 -0.57 -15.06 -13.28
N LEU A 66 -1.17 -14.20 -12.44
CA LEU A 66 -2.39 -13.49 -12.83
C LEU A 66 -2.14 -12.50 -13.98
N MET A 67 -0.98 -11.84 -14.03
CA MET A 67 -0.62 -10.98 -15.17
C MET A 67 -0.57 -11.75 -16.48
N GLU A 68 -0.05 -12.96 -16.47
CA GLU A 68 -0.02 -13.84 -17.63
C GLU A 68 -1.42 -14.30 -18.04
N ILE A 69 -2.22 -14.80 -17.07
CA ILE A 69 -3.60 -15.28 -17.30
C ILE A 69 -4.49 -14.16 -17.90
N PHE A 70 -4.42 -12.97 -17.36
CA PHE A 70 -5.28 -11.84 -17.77
C PHE A 70 -4.67 -10.96 -18.86
N ASN A 71 -3.46 -11.27 -19.33
CA ASN A 71 -2.65 -10.41 -20.21
C ASN A 71 -2.62 -8.95 -19.70
N ALA A 72 -2.21 -8.78 -18.45
CA ALA A 72 -2.28 -7.53 -17.71
C ALA A 72 -0.90 -7.06 -17.23
N THR A 73 -0.80 -5.79 -16.86
CA THR A 73 0.41 -5.23 -16.21
C THR A 73 0.29 -5.23 -14.70
N GLY A 74 1.39 -5.49 -13.98
CA GLY A 74 1.43 -5.42 -12.52
C GLY A 74 1.65 -3.99 -12.02
N ILE A 75 0.88 -3.60 -11.03
CA ILE A 75 1.05 -2.35 -10.29
C ILE A 75 1.21 -2.70 -8.81
N ALA A 76 2.36 -2.36 -8.22
CA ALA A 76 2.56 -2.51 -6.78
C ALA A 76 2.03 -1.28 -6.04
N LEU A 77 1.33 -1.51 -4.93
CA LEU A 77 0.84 -0.47 -4.04
C LEU A 77 1.55 -0.57 -2.69
N LEU A 78 2.23 0.49 -2.30
CA LEU A 78 2.89 0.62 -1.01
C LEU A 78 2.21 1.71 -0.19
N LEU A 79 2.02 1.46 1.10
CA LEU A 79 1.49 2.46 2.02
C LEU A 79 2.51 3.57 2.28
N PHE A 80 3.77 3.19 2.50
CA PHE A 80 4.89 4.09 2.75
C PHE A 80 6.05 3.80 1.80
N TYR A 81 6.97 4.77 1.68
CA TYR A 81 8.21 4.56 0.96
C TYR A 81 9.06 3.52 1.70
N ASP A 82 9.34 2.41 1.03
CA ASP A 82 10.21 1.34 1.52
C ASP A 82 11.14 0.91 0.39
N PHE A 83 12.40 1.29 0.51
CA PHE A 83 13.40 1.04 -0.52
C PHE A 83 13.61 -0.47 -0.77
N LYS A 84 13.60 -1.30 0.28
CA LYS A 84 13.77 -2.76 0.15
C LYS A 84 12.60 -3.39 -0.61
N LYS A 85 11.37 -3.00 -0.27
CA LYS A 85 10.17 -3.45 -1.00
C LYS A 85 10.20 -2.99 -2.46
N ILE A 86 10.57 -1.75 -2.72
CA ILE A 86 10.69 -1.21 -4.08
C ILE A 86 11.68 -2.02 -4.92
N LEU A 87 12.87 -2.32 -4.36
CA LEU A 87 13.87 -3.15 -5.04
C LEU A 87 13.33 -4.56 -5.29
N LEU A 88 12.62 -5.13 -4.32
CA LEU A 88 12.04 -6.46 -4.44
C LEU A 88 11.02 -6.50 -5.59
N TYR A 89 10.04 -5.60 -5.63
CA TYR A 89 9.08 -5.52 -6.72
C TYR A 89 9.76 -5.34 -8.08
N LYS A 90 10.73 -4.43 -8.17
CA LYS A 90 11.49 -4.20 -9.41
C LYS A 90 12.28 -5.42 -9.85
N SER A 91 12.84 -6.21 -8.93
CA SER A 91 13.60 -7.43 -9.27
C SER A 91 12.74 -8.49 -9.95
N PHE A 92 11.44 -8.51 -9.68
CA PHE A 92 10.47 -9.36 -10.36
C PHE A 92 9.89 -8.74 -11.64
N GLY A 93 10.37 -7.56 -12.06
CA GLY A 93 9.91 -6.88 -13.27
C GLY A 93 8.65 -6.03 -13.08
N ILE A 94 8.18 -5.80 -11.85
CA ILE A 94 7.08 -4.85 -11.58
C ILE A 94 7.63 -3.44 -11.66
N LYS A 95 7.38 -2.76 -12.77
CA LYS A 95 7.94 -1.42 -13.04
C LYS A 95 7.14 -0.30 -12.38
N LYS A 96 5.82 -0.47 -12.24
CA LYS A 96 4.92 0.55 -11.73
C LYS A 96 4.66 0.36 -10.24
N ILE A 97 5.08 1.34 -9.46
CA ILE A 97 4.94 1.34 -8.00
C ILE A 97 4.26 2.64 -7.59
N ILE A 98 3.17 2.51 -6.85
CA ILE A 98 2.39 3.61 -6.29
C ILE A 98 2.68 3.66 -4.79
N ILE A 99 3.00 4.85 -4.27
CA ILE A 99 3.25 5.09 -2.85
C ILE A 99 2.20 6.06 -2.33
N LEU A 100 1.35 5.59 -1.42
CA LEU A 100 0.20 6.37 -0.92
C LEU A 100 0.60 7.50 0.01
N SER A 101 1.71 7.37 0.74
CA SER A 101 2.13 8.40 1.71
C SER A 101 2.86 9.59 1.09
N ASN A 102 3.18 9.55 -0.21
CA ASN A 102 3.94 10.61 -0.88
C ASN A 102 3.04 11.78 -1.25
N LEU A 103 2.61 12.56 -0.25
CA LEU A 103 1.69 13.68 -0.41
C LEU A 103 2.25 14.97 0.13
N ASN A 104 1.88 16.06 -0.54
CA ASN A 104 2.16 17.41 -0.11
C ASN A 104 1.55 17.68 1.28
N ILE A 105 2.26 18.43 2.11
CA ILE A 105 1.85 18.81 3.46
C ILE A 105 0.50 19.53 3.48
N PHE A 106 0.21 20.37 2.48
CA PHE A 106 -1.07 21.06 2.34
C PHE A 106 -2.26 20.10 2.18
N VAL A 107 -2.06 19.00 1.46
CA VAL A 107 -3.09 17.97 1.30
C VAL A 107 -3.34 17.26 2.63
N ARG A 108 -2.28 16.94 3.38
CA ARG A 108 -2.39 16.33 4.72
C ARG A 108 -3.13 17.26 5.67
N PHE A 109 -2.80 18.55 5.68
CA PHE A 109 -3.45 19.54 6.52
C PHE A 109 -4.94 19.69 6.19
N LYS A 110 -5.30 19.72 4.90
CA LYS A 110 -6.71 19.74 4.45
C LYS A 110 -7.50 18.55 5.02
N TYR A 111 -6.94 17.33 4.99
CA TYR A 111 -7.62 16.16 5.53
C TYR A 111 -7.66 16.16 7.06
N PHE A 112 -6.68 16.75 7.71
CA PHE A 112 -6.71 16.93 9.17
C PHE A 112 -7.85 17.86 9.60
N ILE A 113 -8.02 19.00 8.91
CA ILE A 113 -9.17 19.90 9.14
C ILE A 113 -10.50 19.19 8.91
N LYS A 114 -10.62 18.42 7.82
CA LYS A 114 -11.84 17.64 7.56
C LYS A 114 -12.12 16.64 8.67
N ALA A 115 -11.11 15.90 9.13
CA ALA A 115 -11.25 14.94 10.23
C ALA A 115 -11.68 15.64 11.53
N TYR A 116 -11.10 16.79 11.82
CA TYR A 116 -11.49 17.61 12.96
C TYR A 116 -12.97 18.00 12.91
N LEU A 117 -13.43 18.50 11.76
CA LEU A 117 -14.83 18.91 11.60
C LEU A 117 -15.80 17.73 11.72
N ILE A 118 -15.45 16.57 11.17
CA ILE A 118 -16.27 15.35 11.27
C ILE A 118 -16.39 14.91 12.73
N ILE A 119 -15.29 14.80 13.46
CA ILE A 119 -15.33 14.38 14.86
C ILE A 119 -16.09 15.40 15.71
N LYS A 120 -15.91 16.69 15.45
CA LYS A 120 -16.67 17.76 16.14
C LYS A 120 -18.17 17.71 15.87
N SER A 121 -18.61 17.21 14.72
CA SER A 121 -20.03 17.04 14.40
C SER A 121 -20.66 15.81 15.06
N CYS A 122 -19.84 14.82 15.46
CA CYS A 122 -20.34 13.64 16.16
C CYS A 122 -20.64 13.95 17.62
N LYS A 123 -21.87 13.63 18.08
CA LYS A 123 -22.28 13.84 19.46
C LYS A 123 -21.62 12.86 20.45
N ASN A 124 -21.36 11.65 19.97
CA ASN A 124 -20.79 10.57 20.75
C ASN A 124 -20.02 9.58 19.86
N MET A 125 -19.38 8.59 20.49
CA MET A 125 -18.62 7.57 19.78
C MET A 125 -19.49 6.68 18.88
N GLU A 126 -20.74 6.40 19.25
CA GLU A 126 -21.65 5.58 18.45
C GLU A 126 -21.97 6.24 17.11
N GLU A 127 -22.13 7.56 17.09
CA GLU A 127 -22.33 8.33 15.87
C GLU A 127 -21.07 8.32 15.01
N PHE A 128 -19.89 8.45 15.60
CA PHE A 128 -18.62 8.32 14.91
C PHE A 128 -18.41 6.94 14.29
N LEU A 129 -18.77 5.86 14.98
CA LEU A 129 -18.65 4.50 14.46
C LEU A 129 -19.48 4.28 13.18
N LYS A 130 -20.58 5.02 13.01
CA LYS A 130 -21.43 4.99 11.82
C LYS A 130 -20.89 5.84 10.67
N PHE A 131 -19.82 6.62 10.91
CA PHE A 131 -19.23 7.44 9.85
C PHE A 131 -18.66 6.57 8.73
N ASN A 132 -19.14 6.79 7.53
CA ASN A 132 -18.71 6.08 6.33
C ASN A 132 -18.45 7.05 5.16
N ILE A 133 -17.68 6.58 4.20
CA ILE A 133 -17.42 7.26 2.93
C ILE A 133 -17.73 6.27 1.81
N ASN A 134 -18.75 6.59 0.99
CA ASN A 134 -19.18 5.71 -0.11
C ASN A 134 -19.39 4.25 0.34
N ASN A 135 -20.11 4.05 1.44
CA ASN A 135 -20.42 2.75 2.08
C ASN A 135 -19.20 2.00 2.68
N VAL A 136 -18.05 2.66 2.81
CA VAL A 136 -16.90 2.10 3.54
C VAL A 136 -16.91 2.63 4.97
N GLU A 137 -17.00 1.73 5.96
CA GLU A 137 -17.07 2.03 7.42
C GLU A 137 -15.72 2.58 7.94
N ILE A 138 -15.45 3.86 7.66
CA ILE A 138 -14.20 4.50 8.06
C ILE A 138 -14.14 4.71 9.58
N GLY A 139 -15.24 5.13 10.21
CA GLY A 139 -15.30 5.37 11.65
C GLY A 139 -14.95 4.14 12.46
N LYS A 140 -15.56 3.00 12.14
CA LYS A 140 -15.28 1.71 12.77
C LYS A 140 -13.83 1.26 12.57
N SER A 141 -13.32 1.38 11.35
CA SER A 141 -11.94 1.02 11.03
C SER A 141 -10.92 1.87 11.81
N VAL A 142 -11.17 3.17 11.97
CA VAL A 142 -10.33 4.09 12.76
C VAL A 142 -10.39 3.74 14.24
N TYR A 143 -11.57 3.41 14.76
CA TYR A 143 -11.76 3.01 16.14
C TYR A 143 -11.02 1.70 16.47
N ASP A 144 -11.21 0.66 15.66
CA ASP A 144 -10.52 -0.63 15.83
C ASP A 144 -8.99 -0.46 15.76
N HIS A 145 -8.51 0.36 14.84
CA HIS A 145 -7.09 0.67 14.74
C HIS A 145 -6.58 1.35 16.01
N TYR A 146 -7.31 2.35 16.52
CA TYR A 146 -6.95 3.04 17.75
C TYR A 146 -6.89 2.09 18.95
N LEU A 147 -7.90 1.25 19.16
CA LEU A 147 -7.93 0.30 20.28
C LEU A 147 -6.74 -0.67 20.25
N ARG A 148 -6.41 -1.21 19.07
CA ARG A 148 -5.28 -2.13 18.90
C ARG A 148 -3.94 -1.50 19.25
N PHE A 149 -3.71 -0.24 18.87
CA PHE A 149 -2.43 0.44 19.10
C PHE A 149 -2.32 1.06 20.50
N SER A 150 -3.43 1.46 21.11
CA SER A 150 -3.45 2.00 22.47
C SER A 150 -3.50 0.92 23.56
N GLY A 151 -3.79 -0.34 23.20
CA GLY A 151 -3.89 -1.45 24.14
C GLY A 151 -5.09 -1.35 25.11
N ILE A 152 -6.10 -0.55 24.78
CA ILE A 152 -7.32 -0.38 25.59
C ILE A 152 -8.49 -1.14 24.97
N GLY A 153 -9.36 -1.69 25.81
CA GLY A 153 -10.51 -2.48 25.36
C GLY A 153 -11.60 -1.63 24.68
N THR A 154 -11.96 -0.50 25.27
CA THR A 154 -12.95 0.43 24.75
C THR A 154 -12.65 1.86 25.16
N THR A 155 -13.19 2.84 24.42
CA THR A 155 -13.15 4.25 24.81
C THR A 155 -14.36 4.99 24.25
N ASN A 156 -14.88 5.93 25.02
CA ASN A 156 -15.92 6.86 24.58
C ASN A 156 -15.38 8.28 24.35
N GLU A 157 -14.07 8.47 24.49
CA GLU A 157 -13.42 9.77 24.36
C GLU A 157 -12.68 9.91 23.03
N PHE A 158 -12.80 11.08 22.42
CA PHE A 158 -12.03 11.46 21.23
C PHE A 158 -10.69 12.05 21.63
N LYS A 159 -9.65 11.23 21.68
CA LYS A 159 -8.27 11.69 21.91
C LYS A 159 -7.64 12.23 20.62
N SER A 160 -6.50 12.93 20.75
CA SER A 160 -5.80 13.55 19.62
C SER A 160 -5.47 12.58 18.48
N GLU A 161 -5.18 11.32 18.82
CA GLU A 161 -4.84 10.25 17.89
C GLU A 161 -6.01 9.88 16.95
N PHE A 162 -7.27 10.05 17.40
CA PHE A 162 -8.44 9.83 16.55
C PHE A 162 -8.45 10.77 15.34
N TYR A 163 -8.16 12.05 15.57
CA TYR A 163 -8.12 13.05 14.50
C TYR A 163 -7.05 12.71 13.46
N ALA A 164 -5.86 12.33 13.92
CA ALA A 164 -4.75 11.95 13.05
C ALA A 164 -5.05 10.66 12.27
N ASN A 165 -5.62 9.65 12.94
CA ASN A 165 -5.98 8.37 12.33
C ASN A 165 -7.11 8.53 11.31
N LEU A 166 -8.15 9.33 11.63
CA LEU A 166 -9.23 9.61 10.69
C LEU A 166 -8.71 10.36 9.47
N ALA A 167 -7.90 11.40 9.66
CA ALA A 167 -7.28 12.15 8.56
C ALA A 167 -6.47 11.24 7.64
N LYS A 168 -5.65 10.35 8.21
CA LYS A 168 -4.84 9.38 7.48
C LYS A 168 -5.71 8.37 6.71
N SER A 169 -6.75 7.83 7.34
CA SER A 169 -7.66 6.87 6.72
C SER A 169 -8.43 7.48 5.56
N MET A 170 -8.97 8.68 5.73
CA MET A 170 -9.64 9.43 4.66
C MET A 170 -8.69 9.70 3.49
N LEU A 171 -7.47 10.11 3.78
CA LEU A 171 -6.46 10.42 2.79
C LEU A 171 -6.10 9.18 1.95
N ILE A 172 -5.86 8.04 2.61
CA ILE A 172 -5.60 6.75 1.96
C ILE A 172 -6.79 6.35 1.09
N TYR A 173 -8.00 6.44 1.63
CA TYR A 173 -9.23 6.11 0.91
C TYR A 173 -9.35 6.90 -0.41
N TYR A 174 -9.26 8.23 -0.36
CA TYR A 174 -9.39 9.07 -1.56
C TYR A 174 -8.26 8.85 -2.58
N GLN A 175 -7.06 8.50 -2.11
CA GLN A 175 -5.98 8.14 -3.03
C GLN A 175 -6.23 6.81 -3.73
N ILE A 176 -6.64 5.80 -2.99
CA ILE A 176 -7.00 4.50 -3.54
C ILE A 176 -8.12 4.68 -4.58
N GLU A 177 -9.19 5.41 -4.22
CA GLU A 177 -10.28 5.72 -5.14
C GLU A 177 -9.81 6.39 -6.44
N LYS A 178 -8.90 7.37 -6.32
CA LYS A 178 -8.29 8.04 -7.48
C LYS A 178 -7.55 7.06 -8.38
N TYR A 179 -6.80 6.12 -7.81
CA TYR A 179 -6.07 5.13 -8.58
C TYR A 179 -7.00 4.08 -9.20
N PHE A 180 -8.06 3.68 -8.50
CA PHE A 180 -9.07 2.77 -9.07
C PHE A 180 -9.83 3.40 -10.23
N LYS A 181 -10.09 4.70 -10.18
CA LYS A 181 -10.66 5.45 -11.34
C LYS A 181 -9.68 5.58 -12.50
N LYS A 182 -8.37 5.68 -12.21
CA LYS A 182 -7.33 5.85 -13.23
C LYS A 182 -6.93 4.55 -13.92
N TYR A 183 -6.94 3.43 -13.19
CA TYR A 183 -6.46 2.14 -13.67
C TYR A 183 -7.57 1.11 -13.63
N LYS A 184 -7.75 0.39 -14.74
CA LYS A 184 -8.67 -0.75 -14.79
C LYS A 184 -7.99 -1.96 -14.13
N PHE A 185 -8.29 -2.21 -12.86
CA PHE A 185 -7.85 -3.41 -12.17
C PHE A 185 -8.81 -4.56 -12.46
N VAL A 186 -8.27 -5.72 -12.84
CA VAL A 186 -9.03 -6.95 -13.13
C VAL A 186 -8.89 -7.98 -12.01
N ALA A 187 -7.84 -7.88 -11.21
CA ALA A 187 -7.63 -8.68 -10.01
C ALA A 187 -6.70 -7.96 -9.03
N SER A 188 -6.70 -8.39 -7.77
CA SER A 188 -5.76 -7.95 -6.75
C SER A 188 -5.17 -9.15 -6.00
N VAL A 189 -3.91 -9.00 -5.59
CA VAL A 189 -3.23 -9.93 -4.68
C VAL A 189 -2.89 -9.15 -3.43
N GLN A 190 -3.36 -9.64 -2.30
CA GLN A 190 -3.10 -9.05 -0.99
C GLN A 190 -2.94 -10.14 0.06
N SER A 191 -2.09 -9.90 1.06
CA SER A 191 -2.00 -10.75 2.24
C SER A 191 -3.19 -10.49 3.16
N GLU A 192 -3.78 -11.56 3.65
CA GLU A 192 -4.71 -11.52 4.77
C GLU A 192 -3.95 -11.54 6.11
N LYS A 193 -4.59 -10.99 7.15
CA LYS A 193 -4.07 -11.02 8.52
C LYS A 193 -4.37 -12.34 9.18
#